data_a2f7aba5b4696fd9c6b5003b93651f0d
#
_entry.id   a2f7aba5b4696fd9c6b5003b93651f0d
#
_cell.length_a   1.000
_cell.length_b   1.000
_cell.length_c   1.000
_cell.angle_alpha   90.00
_cell.angle_beta   90.00
_cell.angle_gamma   90.00
#
_symmetry.space_group_name_H-M   'P 1'
#
loop_
_entity.id
_entity.type
_entity.pdbx_description
1 polymer ?
#
loop_
_entity_poly.entity_id
_entity_poly.type
_entity_poly.pdbx_seq_one_letter_code
_entity_poly.pdbx_strand_id
1 'polypeptide(L)'
;MADVAHEAGVSVASVSNFLNKQPYMSEAMAARIAEAIDRLGYKVNSSARNLRSGRTRLLKLVIPDLRQVYFSELAEDILAEARQHGYGVIVESTTNNRARELESIASMGTHSADGLILSPLMMTVDDIAALDGDYPLVLLGERLFGVNAPHVVIRNREGAAAATYHLLDAGCRRIA
;
A
#
# COMPACT_ATOMS: atom_id res chain seq x y z
N MET A 1 14.91 -7.12 -22.34
CA MET A 1 15.98 -7.95 -21.76
C MET A 1 16.79 -8.72 -22.81
N ALA A 2 16.16 -9.30 -23.82
CA ALA A 2 16.89 -10.02 -24.88
C ALA A 2 17.90 -9.13 -25.61
N ASP A 3 17.50 -7.91 -25.98
CA ASP A 3 18.36 -6.95 -26.64
C ASP A 3 19.56 -6.52 -25.77
N VAL A 4 19.33 -6.31 -24.47
CA VAL A 4 20.41 -6.02 -23.50
C VAL A 4 21.38 -7.21 -23.38
N ALA A 5 20.85 -8.43 -23.34
CA ALA A 5 21.67 -9.63 -23.29
C ALA A 5 22.53 -9.80 -24.55
N HIS A 6 21.96 -9.53 -25.72
CA HIS A 6 22.65 -9.56 -26.99
C HIS A 6 23.76 -8.50 -27.04
N GLU A 7 23.44 -7.23 -26.73
CA GLU A 7 24.39 -6.11 -26.72
C GLU A 7 25.52 -6.30 -25.70
N ALA A 8 25.22 -6.81 -24.53
CA ALA A 8 26.21 -7.12 -23.50
C ALA A 8 27.00 -8.43 -23.76
N GLY A 9 26.60 -9.27 -24.71
CA GLY A 9 27.20 -10.57 -24.99
C GLY A 9 27.09 -11.54 -23.82
N VAL A 10 25.91 -11.58 -23.17
CA VAL A 10 25.62 -12.43 -22.02
C VAL A 10 24.27 -13.12 -22.17
N SER A 11 23.94 -14.05 -21.27
CA SER A 11 22.62 -14.67 -21.27
C SER A 11 21.55 -13.75 -20.71
N VAL A 12 20.28 -13.94 -21.10
CA VAL A 12 19.12 -13.24 -20.50
C VAL A 12 19.04 -13.49 -19.00
N ALA A 13 19.46 -14.67 -18.53
CA ALA A 13 19.53 -15.00 -17.10
C ALA A 13 20.56 -14.11 -16.37
N SER A 14 21.71 -13.82 -16.99
CA SER A 14 22.73 -12.94 -16.43
C SER A 14 22.21 -11.50 -16.31
N VAL A 15 21.49 -11.01 -17.31
CA VAL A 15 20.83 -9.68 -17.22
C VAL A 15 19.79 -9.66 -16.12
N SER A 16 18.98 -10.71 -16.00
CA SER A 16 17.99 -10.83 -14.92
C SER A 16 18.65 -10.84 -13.53
N ASN A 17 19.75 -11.56 -13.37
CA ASN A 17 20.49 -11.62 -12.11
C ASN A 17 21.10 -10.26 -11.75
N PHE A 18 21.64 -9.53 -12.73
CA PHE A 18 22.15 -8.16 -12.55
C PHE A 18 21.04 -7.21 -12.06
N LEU A 19 19.89 -7.21 -12.73
CA LEU A 19 18.76 -6.36 -12.36
C LEU A 19 18.16 -6.69 -10.97
N ASN A 20 18.31 -7.95 -10.53
CA ASN A 20 17.87 -8.41 -9.20
C ASN A 20 18.97 -8.33 -8.14
N LYS A 21 20.13 -7.69 -8.43
CA LYS A 21 21.26 -7.52 -7.50
C LYS A 21 21.73 -8.84 -6.86
N GLN A 22 21.74 -9.92 -7.63
CA GLN A 22 22.26 -11.22 -7.15
C GLN A 22 23.77 -11.14 -6.89
N PRO A 23 24.27 -11.70 -5.78
CA PRO A 23 25.65 -11.46 -5.29
C PRO A 23 26.78 -12.15 -6.08
N TYR A 24 26.48 -12.97 -7.08
CA TYR A 24 27.50 -13.79 -7.78
C TYR A 24 27.73 -13.37 -9.23
N MET A 25 28.10 -12.09 -9.44
CA MET A 25 28.43 -11.59 -10.77
C MET A 25 29.82 -10.92 -10.74
N SER A 26 30.66 -11.21 -11.75
CA SER A 26 31.94 -10.51 -11.88
C SER A 26 31.72 -9.03 -12.23
N GLU A 27 32.60 -8.15 -11.71
CA GLU A 27 32.53 -6.72 -11.98
C GLU A 27 32.57 -6.41 -13.48
N ALA A 28 33.37 -7.14 -14.26
CA ALA A 28 33.45 -6.99 -15.71
C ALA A 28 32.13 -7.30 -16.41
N MET A 29 31.41 -8.34 -15.95
CA MET A 29 30.11 -8.67 -16.52
C MET A 29 29.05 -7.66 -16.12
N ALA A 30 29.06 -7.19 -14.89
CA ALA A 30 28.15 -6.16 -14.38
C ALA A 30 28.34 -4.84 -15.17
N ALA A 31 29.58 -4.42 -15.42
CA ALA A 31 29.88 -3.22 -16.21
C ALA A 31 29.34 -3.30 -17.64
N ARG A 32 29.54 -4.44 -18.33
CA ARG A 32 29.03 -4.65 -19.69
C ARG A 32 27.51 -4.60 -19.75
N ILE A 33 26.82 -5.17 -18.77
CA ILE A 33 25.35 -5.13 -18.71
C ILE A 33 24.86 -3.70 -18.43
N ALA A 34 25.51 -2.98 -17.50
CA ALA A 34 25.17 -1.59 -17.20
C ALA A 34 25.32 -0.69 -18.43
N GLU A 35 26.44 -0.81 -19.17
CA GLU A 35 26.68 -0.06 -20.40
C GLU A 35 25.63 -0.37 -21.48
N ALA A 36 25.27 -1.65 -21.67
CA ALA A 36 24.24 -2.04 -22.61
C ALA A 36 22.84 -1.48 -22.23
N ILE A 37 22.51 -1.45 -20.94
CA ILE A 37 21.27 -0.85 -20.43
C ILE A 37 21.23 0.64 -20.77
N ASP A 38 22.31 1.38 -20.48
CA ASP A 38 22.40 2.82 -20.75
C ASP A 38 22.32 3.11 -22.24
N ARG A 39 23.07 2.38 -23.07
CA ARG A 39 23.10 2.55 -24.52
C ARG A 39 21.75 2.29 -25.18
N LEU A 40 21.02 1.29 -24.71
CA LEU A 40 19.69 0.94 -25.22
C LEU A 40 18.56 1.73 -24.58
N GLY A 41 18.84 2.57 -23.58
CA GLY A 41 17.80 3.24 -22.79
C GLY A 41 16.82 2.26 -22.15
N TYR A 42 17.31 1.04 -21.81
CA TYR A 42 16.44 -0.03 -21.33
C TYR A 42 15.86 0.29 -19.95
N LYS A 43 14.53 0.40 -19.89
CA LYS A 43 13.81 0.52 -18.64
C LYS A 43 13.26 -0.85 -18.22
N VAL A 44 13.53 -1.22 -16.96
CA VAL A 44 12.98 -2.47 -16.41
C VAL A 44 11.46 -2.41 -16.48
N ASN A 45 10.86 -3.32 -17.24
CA ASN A 45 9.41 -3.46 -17.26
C ASN A 45 8.95 -4.07 -15.92
N SER A 46 8.48 -3.20 -15.03
CA SER A 46 7.97 -3.60 -13.71
C SER A 46 6.79 -4.58 -13.83
N SER A 47 5.92 -4.41 -14.83
CA SER A 47 4.79 -5.30 -15.07
C SER A 47 5.23 -6.73 -15.38
N ALA A 48 6.26 -6.90 -16.24
CA ALA A 48 6.80 -8.22 -16.56
C ALA A 48 7.53 -8.87 -15.36
N ARG A 49 8.16 -8.05 -14.50
CA ARG A 49 8.77 -8.52 -13.25
C ARG A 49 7.70 -8.93 -12.25
N ASN A 50 6.66 -8.13 -12.08
CA ASN A 50 5.53 -8.37 -11.19
C ASN A 50 4.77 -9.64 -11.58
N LEU A 51 4.52 -9.84 -12.88
CA LEU A 51 3.90 -11.07 -13.39
C LEU A 51 4.71 -12.34 -13.03
N ARG A 52 6.05 -12.23 -13.05
CA ARG A 52 6.95 -13.35 -12.74
C ARG A 52 7.08 -13.62 -11.24
N SER A 53 7.01 -12.57 -10.41
CA SER A 53 7.09 -12.67 -8.94
C SER A 53 5.75 -12.92 -8.26
N GLY A 54 4.63 -12.73 -8.97
CA GLY A 54 3.28 -12.71 -8.40
C GLY A 54 3.04 -11.56 -7.42
N ARG A 55 3.94 -10.54 -7.40
CA ARG A 55 3.86 -9.40 -6.48
C ARG A 55 4.10 -8.09 -7.21
N THR A 56 3.28 -7.09 -6.87
CA THR A 56 3.38 -5.75 -7.44
C THR A 56 4.34 -4.84 -6.66
N ARG A 57 4.59 -5.14 -5.40
CA ARG A 57 5.24 -4.26 -4.43
C ARG A 57 4.50 -2.94 -4.26
N LEU A 58 3.19 -2.97 -4.41
CA LEU A 58 2.30 -1.86 -4.17
C LEU A 58 1.30 -2.23 -3.08
N LEU A 59 1.00 -1.29 -2.20
CA LEU A 59 -0.15 -1.30 -1.32
C LEU A 59 -1.17 -0.28 -1.82
N LYS A 60 -2.44 -0.55 -1.62
CA LYS A 60 -3.50 0.42 -1.89
C LYS A 60 -4.01 0.96 -0.57
N LEU A 61 -3.99 2.29 -0.41
CA LEU A 61 -4.56 3.00 0.72
C LEU A 61 -5.81 3.72 0.24
N VAL A 62 -6.97 3.34 0.78
CA VAL A 62 -8.26 3.95 0.47
C VAL A 62 -8.75 4.71 1.70
N ILE A 63 -8.91 6.01 1.55
CA ILE A 63 -9.29 6.94 2.63
C ILE A 63 -10.48 7.81 2.21
N PRO A 64 -11.23 8.37 3.18
CA PRO A 64 -12.40 9.18 2.89
C PRO A 64 -12.08 10.49 2.16
N ASP A 65 -11.14 11.30 2.66
CA ASP A 65 -10.85 12.63 2.09
C ASP A 65 -9.44 13.11 2.44
N LEU A 66 -8.58 13.23 1.42
CA LEU A 66 -7.21 13.75 1.55
C LEU A 66 -7.12 15.22 1.99
N ARG A 67 -8.20 15.99 1.90
CA ARG A 67 -8.24 17.41 2.35
C ARG A 67 -8.31 17.53 3.87
N GLN A 68 -8.68 16.48 4.57
CA GLN A 68 -8.66 16.45 6.03
C GLN A 68 -7.23 16.18 6.51
N VAL A 69 -6.72 17.03 7.39
CA VAL A 69 -5.36 16.96 7.94
C VAL A 69 -5.04 15.58 8.51
N TYR A 70 -5.97 14.99 9.24
CA TYR A 70 -5.82 13.64 9.80
C TYR A 70 -5.47 12.60 8.72
N PHE A 71 -6.20 12.59 7.60
CA PHE A 71 -5.98 11.59 6.55
C PHE A 71 -4.73 11.88 5.71
N SER A 72 -4.36 13.14 5.55
CA SER A 72 -3.11 13.48 4.86
C SER A 72 -1.88 13.11 5.68
N GLU A 73 -1.86 13.37 6.99
CA GLU A 73 -0.78 12.95 7.89
C GLU A 73 -0.70 11.42 7.96
N LEU A 74 -1.82 10.72 8.13
CA LEU A 74 -1.88 9.27 8.10
C LEU A 74 -1.33 8.68 6.80
N ALA A 75 -1.67 9.29 5.66
CA ALA A 75 -1.15 8.83 4.36
C ALA A 75 0.36 9.04 4.26
N GLU A 76 0.91 10.16 4.71
CA GLU A 76 2.35 10.41 4.72
C GLU A 76 3.10 9.40 5.59
N ASP A 77 2.58 9.08 6.79
CA ASP A 77 3.19 8.09 7.68
C ASP A 77 3.19 6.68 7.03
N ILE A 78 2.06 6.29 6.42
CA ILE A 78 1.96 5.01 5.71
C ILE A 78 2.91 4.97 4.51
N LEU A 79 3.02 6.05 3.74
CA LEU A 79 3.96 6.17 2.62
C LEU A 79 5.41 6.03 3.08
N ALA A 80 5.78 6.69 4.18
CA ALA A 80 7.12 6.63 4.74
C ALA A 80 7.48 5.22 5.21
N GLU A 81 6.59 4.56 5.94
CA GLU A 81 6.79 3.21 6.45
C GLU A 81 6.82 2.16 5.33
N ALA A 82 5.88 2.21 4.39
CA ALA A 82 5.85 1.31 3.24
C ALA A 82 7.16 1.37 2.43
N ARG A 83 7.73 2.57 2.25
CA ARG A 83 9.00 2.77 1.54
C ARG A 83 10.16 2.06 2.24
N GLN A 84 10.22 2.06 3.57
CA GLN A 84 11.25 1.35 4.33
C GLN A 84 11.19 -0.16 4.09
N HIS A 85 9.99 -0.69 3.83
CA HIS A 85 9.76 -2.10 3.51
C HIS A 85 9.79 -2.41 2.00
N GLY A 86 10.17 -1.43 1.16
CA GLY A 86 10.28 -1.62 -0.29
C GLY A 86 8.95 -1.70 -1.03
N TYR A 87 7.90 -1.10 -0.45
CA TYR A 87 6.59 -0.95 -1.07
C TYR A 87 6.34 0.49 -1.53
N GLY A 88 5.67 0.63 -2.67
CA GLY A 88 4.98 1.86 -3.05
C GLY A 88 3.54 1.85 -2.53
N VAL A 89 2.91 3.02 -2.43
CA VAL A 89 1.50 3.12 -2.02
C VAL A 89 0.71 3.90 -3.08
N ILE A 90 -0.41 3.33 -3.49
CA ILE A 90 -1.43 4.01 -4.29
C ILE A 90 -2.45 4.57 -3.31
N VAL A 91 -2.59 5.89 -3.24
CA VAL A 91 -3.57 6.55 -2.37
C VAL A 91 -4.80 6.92 -3.19
N GLU A 92 -5.97 6.51 -2.71
CA GLU A 92 -7.25 6.82 -3.32
C GLU A 92 -8.19 7.48 -2.32
N SER A 93 -8.80 8.60 -2.71
CA SER A 93 -9.77 9.33 -1.91
C SER A 93 -11.18 9.10 -2.44
N THR A 94 -12.06 8.57 -1.58
CA THR A 94 -13.43 8.20 -1.96
C THR A 94 -14.42 9.36 -1.84
N THR A 95 -13.99 10.47 -1.25
CA THR A 95 -14.81 11.68 -1.01
C THR A 95 -16.14 11.37 -0.30
N ASN A 96 -16.08 10.48 0.71
CA ASN A 96 -17.23 10.05 1.52
C ASN A 96 -18.37 9.42 0.67
N ASN A 97 -18.03 8.69 -0.38
CA ASN A 97 -18.99 8.10 -1.31
C ASN A 97 -18.88 6.57 -1.29
N ARG A 98 -19.97 5.88 -0.86
CA ARG A 98 -20.02 4.42 -0.77
C ARG A 98 -19.74 3.71 -2.10
N ALA A 99 -20.27 4.23 -3.21
CA ALA A 99 -20.03 3.61 -4.51
C ALA A 99 -18.54 3.64 -4.89
N ARG A 100 -17.86 4.75 -4.59
CA ARG A 100 -16.40 4.86 -4.79
C ARG A 100 -15.61 3.96 -3.86
N GLU A 101 -16.05 3.79 -2.61
CA GLU A 101 -15.42 2.85 -1.68
C GLU A 101 -15.49 1.43 -2.25
N LEU A 102 -16.65 0.99 -2.72
CA LEU A 102 -16.84 -0.33 -3.33
C LEU A 102 -16.04 -0.49 -4.64
N GLU A 103 -16.03 0.52 -5.51
CA GLU A 103 -15.26 0.52 -6.77
C GLU A 103 -13.76 0.40 -6.52
N SER A 104 -13.24 1.15 -5.52
CA SER A 104 -11.84 1.08 -5.10
C SER A 104 -11.43 -0.34 -4.71
N ILE A 105 -12.30 -1.06 -4.02
CA ILE A 105 -12.04 -2.44 -3.58
C ILE A 105 -12.17 -3.40 -4.75
N ALA A 106 -13.20 -3.26 -5.59
CA ALA A 106 -13.40 -4.12 -6.75
C ALA A 106 -12.18 -4.11 -7.69
N SER A 107 -11.46 -2.99 -7.77
CA SER A 107 -10.25 -2.86 -8.58
C SER A 107 -9.06 -3.69 -8.05
N MET A 108 -9.10 -4.20 -6.82
CA MET A 108 -8.07 -5.10 -6.27
C MET A 108 -8.00 -6.44 -7.01
N GLY A 109 -9.14 -6.93 -7.57
CA GLY A 109 -9.22 -8.17 -8.34
C GLY A 109 -8.36 -8.21 -9.61
N THR A 110 -7.80 -7.09 -10.04
CA THR A 110 -6.89 -6.99 -11.20
C THR A 110 -5.42 -7.09 -10.84
N HIS A 111 -5.06 -7.54 -9.63
CA HIS A 111 -3.70 -7.56 -9.11
C HIS A 111 -3.01 -6.19 -9.16
N SER A 112 -3.75 -5.12 -8.89
CA SER A 112 -3.24 -3.77 -8.91
C SER A 112 -2.33 -3.45 -7.73
N ALA A 113 -2.49 -4.16 -6.60
CA ALA A 113 -1.68 -4.06 -5.39
C ALA A 113 -1.61 -5.40 -4.65
N ASP A 114 -0.62 -5.54 -3.76
CA ASP A 114 -0.39 -6.75 -2.96
C ASP A 114 -1.23 -6.78 -1.67
N GLY A 115 -1.84 -5.67 -1.30
CA GLY A 115 -2.68 -5.54 -0.12
C GLY A 115 -3.44 -4.22 -0.07
N LEU A 116 -4.50 -4.19 0.73
CA LEU A 116 -5.41 -3.06 0.90
C LEU A 116 -5.42 -2.57 2.34
N ILE A 117 -5.21 -1.27 2.53
CA ILE A 117 -5.44 -0.54 3.76
C ILE A 117 -6.68 0.33 3.52
N LEU A 118 -7.76 0.09 4.24
CA LEU A 118 -9.04 0.70 3.99
C LEU A 118 -9.56 1.44 5.22
N SER A 119 -9.84 2.73 5.08
CA SER A 119 -10.58 3.52 6.06
C SER A 119 -12.02 3.75 5.56
N PRO A 120 -12.94 2.80 5.79
CA PRO A 120 -14.30 2.89 5.28
C PRO A 120 -15.11 3.89 6.10
N LEU A 121 -15.84 4.77 5.41
CA LEU A 121 -16.72 5.72 6.06
C LEU A 121 -18.19 5.44 5.78
N MET A 122 -18.52 4.98 4.59
CA MET A 122 -19.90 4.80 4.12
C MET A 122 -20.27 3.31 3.93
N MET A 123 -19.31 2.40 3.94
CA MET A 123 -19.55 0.97 3.84
C MET A 123 -20.18 0.41 5.12
N THR A 124 -20.86 -0.72 4.97
CA THR A 124 -21.46 -1.53 6.04
C THR A 124 -20.62 -2.78 6.32
N VAL A 125 -20.94 -3.48 7.42
CA VAL A 125 -20.35 -4.79 7.73
C VAL A 125 -20.63 -5.80 6.61
N ASP A 126 -21.84 -5.77 6.04
CA ASP A 126 -22.22 -6.67 4.94
C ASP A 126 -21.40 -6.40 3.66
N ASP A 127 -21.06 -5.13 3.41
CA ASP A 127 -20.19 -4.78 2.29
C ASP A 127 -18.79 -5.40 2.45
N ILE A 128 -18.24 -5.35 3.65
CA ILE A 128 -16.93 -5.96 3.94
C ILE A 128 -17.01 -7.49 3.89
N ALA A 129 -18.08 -8.06 4.44
CA ALA A 129 -18.30 -9.51 4.42
C ALA A 129 -18.50 -10.07 3.00
N ALA A 130 -19.03 -9.25 2.10
CA ALA A 130 -19.22 -9.59 0.69
C ALA A 130 -17.94 -9.43 -0.16
N LEU A 131 -16.83 -8.95 0.42
CA LEU A 131 -15.57 -8.85 -0.28
C LEU A 131 -15.02 -10.26 -0.55
N ASP A 132 -15.13 -10.67 -1.78
CA ASP A 132 -14.56 -11.90 -2.29
C ASP A 132 -13.18 -11.59 -2.90
N GLY A 133 -12.12 -11.67 -2.08
CA GLY A 133 -10.79 -11.32 -2.53
C GLY A 133 -9.71 -12.01 -1.71
N ASP A 134 -8.81 -12.70 -2.38
CA ASP A 134 -7.65 -13.38 -1.77
C ASP A 134 -6.47 -12.42 -1.63
N TYR A 135 -6.72 -11.23 -1.04
CA TYR A 135 -5.69 -10.23 -0.77
C TYR A 135 -5.70 -9.79 0.71
N PRO A 136 -4.54 -9.47 1.28
CA PRO A 136 -4.43 -8.93 2.62
C PRO A 136 -5.22 -7.62 2.76
N LEU A 137 -6.12 -7.56 3.74
CA LEU A 137 -6.93 -6.39 4.09
C LEU A 137 -6.63 -5.96 5.52
N VAL A 138 -6.40 -4.67 5.73
CA VAL A 138 -6.38 -4.02 7.04
C VAL A 138 -7.40 -2.90 7.07
N LEU A 139 -8.27 -2.89 8.05
CA LEU A 139 -9.24 -1.82 8.28
C LEU A 139 -8.67 -0.76 9.24
N LEU A 140 -9.00 0.51 8.97
CA LEU A 140 -8.69 1.64 9.83
C LEU A 140 -9.97 2.31 10.34
N GLY A 141 -9.97 2.76 11.60
CA GLY A 141 -11.08 3.53 12.18
C GLY A 141 -12.08 2.68 12.97
N GLU A 142 -13.08 3.32 13.58
CA GLU A 142 -13.93 2.71 14.60
C GLU A 142 -15.36 2.43 14.14
N ARG A 143 -15.66 2.51 12.84
CA ARG A 143 -17.04 2.40 12.37
C ARG A 143 -17.52 0.97 12.12
N LEU A 144 -16.62 0.09 11.75
CA LEU A 144 -16.96 -1.28 11.36
C LEU A 144 -16.34 -2.28 12.34
N PHE A 145 -17.09 -2.65 13.37
CA PHE A 145 -16.69 -3.71 14.28
C PHE A 145 -17.35 -5.05 13.91
N GLY A 146 -16.73 -6.15 14.33
CA GLY A 146 -17.28 -7.49 14.11
C GLY A 146 -16.99 -8.09 12.74
N VAL A 147 -16.13 -7.47 11.94
CA VAL A 147 -15.65 -8.02 10.67
C VAL A 147 -14.42 -8.90 10.89
N ASN A 148 -14.29 -9.95 10.10
CA ASN A 148 -13.13 -10.86 10.17
C ASN A 148 -11.94 -10.30 9.35
N ALA A 149 -11.41 -9.15 9.80
CA ALA A 149 -10.22 -8.53 9.22
C ALA A 149 -9.38 -7.84 10.30
N PRO A 150 -8.04 -7.80 10.19
CA PRO A 150 -7.20 -6.96 11.03
C PRO A 150 -7.71 -5.52 11.05
N HIS A 151 -7.78 -4.93 12.25
CA HIS A 151 -8.38 -3.61 12.45
C HIS A 151 -7.49 -2.75 13.34
N VAL A 152 -7.12 -1.58 12.85
CA VAL A 152 -6.36 -0.57 13.60
C VAL A 152 -7.30 0.54 14.01
N VAL A 153 -7.40 0.78 15.31
CA VAL A 153 -8.31 1.77 15.91
C VAL A 153 -7.57 2.68 16.87
N ILE A 154 -8.08 3.89 17.07
CA ILE A 154 -7.65 4.80 18.13
C ILE A 154 -8.48 4.50 19.39
N ARG A 155 -7.90 4.58 20.58
CA ARG A 155 -8.62 4.38 21.84
C ARG A 155 -9.47 5.60 22.22
N ASN A 156 -10.38 6.00 21.35
CA ASN A 156 -11.20 7.20 21.51
C ASN A 156 -12.09 7.15 22.74
N ARG A 157 -12.63 5.97 23.07
CA ARG A 157 -13.50 5.79 24.25
C ARG A 157 -12.74 6.06 25.55
N GLU A 158 -11.55 5.47 25.69
CA GLU A 158 -10.69 5.66 26.85
C GLU A 158 -10.20 7.11 26.94
N GLY A 159 -9.83 7.70 25.78
CA GLY A 159 -9.42 9.09 25.71
C GLY A 159 -10.54 10.06 26.12
N ALA A 160 -11.75 9.86 25.61
CA ALA A 160 -12.91 10.66 25.98
C ALA A 160 -13.29 10.52 27.47
N ALA A 161 -13.22 9.29 28.01
CA ALA A 161 -13.46 9.06 29.42
C ALA A 161 -12.42 9.77 30.30
N ALA A 162 -11.13 9.68 29.95
CA ALA A 162 -10.05 10.34 30.67
C ALA A 162 -10.23 11.87 30.67
N ALA A 163 -10.55 12.46 29.52
CA ALA A 163 -10.83 13.90 29.41
C ALA A 163 -12.04 14.32 30.27
N THR A 164 -13.11 13.51 30.26
CA THR A 164 -14.32 13.78 31.06
C THR A 164 -14.01 13.71 32.55
N TYR A 165 -13.28 12.68 33.01
CA TYR A 165 -12.89 12.59 34.42
C TYR A 165 -12.01 13.75 34.85
N HIS A 166 -11.06 14.17 34.01
CA HIS A 166 -10.22 15.32 34.29
C HIS A 166 -11.06 16.60 34.54
N LEU A 167 -12.07 16.83 33.70
CA LEU A 167 -12.98 17.99 33.89
C LEU A 167 -13.82 17.86 35.16
N LEU A 168 -14.31 16.67 35.50
CA LEU A 168 -15.06 16.43 36.75
C LEU A 168 -14.20 16.68 37.99
N ASP A 169 -12.95 16.19 37.97
CA ASP A 169 -11.98 16.36 39.07
C ASP A 169 -11.60 17.85 39.24
N ALA A 170 -11.54 18.59 38.14
CA ALA A 170 -11.36 20.05 38.15
C ALA A 170 -12.59 20.84 38.65
N GLY A 171 -13.67 20.14 39.06
CA GLY A 171 -14.89 20.74 39.63
C GLY A 171 -15.94 21.12 38.62
N CYS A 172 -15.75 20.86 37.32
CA CYS A 172 -16.76 21.11 36.29
C CYS A 172 -17.99 20.21 36.52
N ARG A 173 -19.20 20.78 36.49
CA ARG A 173 -20.46 20.04 36.68
C ARG A 173 -21.35 20.05 35.41
N ARG A 174 -21.03 20.90 34.44
CA ARG A 174 -21.76 21.00 33.18
C ARG A 174 -20.72 20.87 32.07
N ILE A 175 -20.68 19.69 31.45
CA ILE A 175 -19.76 19.31 30.40
C ILE A 175 -20.60 19.09 29.13
N ALA A 176 -20.20 19.72 28.01
CA ALA A 176 -20.85 19.62 26.70
C ALA A 176 -19.85 19.19 25.64
#